data_987756099958cdb441d6c8dc59ea5b98
#
_entry.id   987756099958cdb441d6c8dc59ea5b98
#
_cell.length_a   1.000
_cell.length_b   1.000
_cell.length_c   1.000
_cell.angle_alpha   90.00
_cell.angle_beta   90.00
_cell.angle_gamma   90.00
#
_symmetry.space_group_name_H-M   'P 1'
#
loop_
_entity.id
_entity.type
_entity.pdbx_description
1 polymer ?
#
loop_
_entity_poly.entity_id
_entity_poly.type
_entity_poly.pdbx_seq_one_letter_code
_entity_poly.pdbx_strand_id
1 'polypeptide(L)'
;MGGVLTDRFSRQASLVPREKLIETTFTVVGVGAIGRQVALQLASIGVYKLRLIDFDIVDMTNVTTQGYTAKSIGKQKVSACADDILSIDASIDVQPIADRFRPIQAAHGVTICCVDKISARAAIWRACKGKCDLWIDGRMLGEVIRVLVADTCPSHSHYESTLFAQSEAHSGSCTSKSTIYTASIAAGLMTHQISRWLRGLPIDADIMFNLLASEIVVV
;
A
#
# COMPACT_ATOMS: atom_id res chain seq x y z
N MET A 1 25.05 -19.89 -29.07
CA MET A 1 25.27 -18.59 -28.38
C MET A 1 24.27 -18.50 -27.24
N GLY A 2 24.68 -18.86 -26.01
CA GLY A 2 23.85 -18.76 -24.83
C GLY A 2 23.77 -17.29 -24.42
N GLY A 3 22.63 -16.65 -24.68
CA GLY A 3 22.37 -15.33 -24.15
C GLY A 3 22.37 -15.40 -22.64
N VAL A 4 23.24 -14.62 -21.98
CA VAL A 4 23.18 -14.39 -20.55
C VAL A 4 21.79 -13.78 -20.26
N LEU A 5 20.90 -14.57 -19.66
CA LEU A 5 19.63 -14.06 -19.16
C LEU A 5 19.97 -13.01 -18.09
N THR A 6 19.90 -11.76 -18.46
CA THR A 6 20.14 -10.65 -17.53
C THR A 6 19.08 -10.74 -16.44
N ASP A 7 19.49 -10.82 -15.18
CA ASP A 7 18.57 -10.80 -14.05
C ASP A 7 17.68 -9.53 -14.15
N ARG A 8 16.38 -9.71 -14.20
CA ARG A 8 15.40 -8.61 -14.33
C ARG A 8 15.55 -7.53 -13.26
N PHE A 9 16.15 -7.86 -12.13
CA PHE A 9 16.37 -6.96 -11.00
C PHE A 9 17.72 -6.25 -11.02
N SER A 10 18.61 -6.56 -11.98
CA SER A 10 19.98 -6.04 -12.02
C SER A 10 20.07 -4.50 -11.99
N ARG A 11 19.11 -3.81 -12.63
CA ARG A 11 19.11 -2.34 -12.69
C ARG A 11 18.75 -1.66 -11.37
N GLN A 12 18.11 -2.37 -10.44
CA GLN A 12 17.70 -1.84 -9.14
C GLN A 12 18.48 -2.43 -7.96
N ALA A 13 19.43 -3.32 -8.21
CA ALA A 13 20.13 -4.12 -7.18
C ALA A 13 20.79 -3.28 -6.08
N SER A 14 21.28 -2.07 -6.40
CA SER A 14 21.88 -1.15 -5.42
C SER A 14 20.84 -0.39 -4.56
N LEU A 15 19.57 -0.35 -4.98
CA LEU A 15 18.51 0.43 -4.34
C LEU A 15 17.49 -0.44 -3.63
N VAL A 16 17.33 -1.69 -4.07
CA VAL A 16 16.28 -2.60 -3.58
C VAL A 16 16.93 -3.88 -3.05
N PRO A 17 16.84 -4.16 -1.74
CA PRO A 17 17.46 -5.34 -1.13
C PRO A 17 16.64 -6.60 -1.39
N ARG A 18 16.93 -7.29 -2.48
CA ARG A 18 16.16 -8.43 -2.98
C ARG A 18 15.95 -9.55 -1.96
N GLU A 19 16.99 -9.93 -1.23
CA GLU A 19 16.92 -11.00 -0.22
C GLU A 19 15.85 -10.68 0.84
N LYS A 20 15.89 -9.46 1.38
CA LYS A 20 14.90 -9.00 2.37
C LYS A 20 13.47 -8.93 1.80
N LEU A 21 13.32 -8.55 0.51
CA LEU A 21 12.01 -8.56 -0.15
C LEU A 21 11.42 -9.96 -0.28
N ILE A 22 12.26 -10.98 -0.53
CA ILE A 22 11.83 -12.38 -0.66
C ILE A 22 11.42 -12.95 0.70
N GLU A 23 12.14 -12.62 1.76
CA GLU A 23 11.90 -13.13 3.11
C GLU A 23 10.69 -12.47 3.78
N THR A 24 10.46 -11.18 3.51
CA THR A 24 9.42 -10.38 4.15
C THR A 24 8.04 -10.67 3.56
N THR A 25 7.05 -10.82 4.44
CA THR A 25 5.63 -10.89 4.05
C THR A 25 5.04 -9.47 4.01
N PHE A 26 4.39 -9.13 2.92
CA PHE A 26 3.69 -7.86 2.75
C PHE A 26 2.18 -8.08 2.77
N THR A 27 1.47 -7.34 3.59
CA THR A 27 0.01 -7.40 3.69
C THR A 27 -0.59 -6.06 3.31
N VAL A 28 -1.30 -5.99 2.20
CA VAL A 28 -2.03 -4.80 1.75
C VAL A 28 -3.48 -4.93 2.16
N VAL A 29 -3.94 -4.01 3.01
CA VAL A 29 -5.33 -3.93 3.47
C VAL A 29 -6.03 -2.77 2.77
N GLY A 30 -7.00 -3.09 1.93
CA GLY A 30 -7.63 -2.18 0.98
C GLY A 30 -6.87 -2.13 -0.34
N VAL A 31 -7.39 -2.75 -1.40
CA VAL A 31 -6.85 -2.70 -2.77
C VAL A 31 -7.65 -1.75 -3.67
N GLY A 32 -8.04 -0.60 -3.08
CA GLY A 32 -8.59 0.54 -3.82
C GLY A 32 -7.52 1.33 -4.57
N ALA A 33 -7.70 2.65 -4.68
CA ALA A 33 -6.83 3.50 -5.50
C ALA A 33 -5.34 3.38 -5.11
N ILE A 34 -4.99 3.64 -3.84
CA ILE A 34 -3.59 3.58 -3.38
C ILE A 34 -3.13 2.12 -3.29
N GLY A 35 -3.89 1.25 -2.61
CA GLY A 35 -3.43 -0.11 -2.29
C GLY A 35 -3.17 -0.97 -3.52
N ARG A 36 -3.97 -0.84 -4.58
CA ARG A 36 -3.69 -1.51 -5.85
C ARG A 36 -2.35 -1.04 -6.46
N GLN A 37 -2.09 0.28 -6.47
CA GLN A 37 -0.83 0.79 -7.02
C GLN A 37 0.38 0.35 -6.19
N VAL A 38 0.26 0.33 -4.85
CA VAL A 38 1.31 -0.21 -3.97
C VAL A 38 1.56 -1.69 -4.29
N ALA A 39 0.52 -2.51 -4.40
CA ALA A 39 0.65 -3.94 -4.67
C ALA A 39 1.37 -4.21 -6.01
N LEU A 40 1.04 -3.46 -7.08
CA LEU A 40 1.70 -3.57 -8.37
C LEU A 40 3.16 -3.09 -8.34
N GLN A 41 3.46 -2.02 -7.62
CA GLN A 41 4.83 -1.54 -7.44
C GLN A 41 5.66 -2.53 -6.65
N LEU A 42 5.11 -3.12 -5.56
CA LEU A 42 5.77 -4.18 -4.79
C LEU A 42 6.08 -5.42 -5.64
N ALA A 43 5.14 -5.86 -6.47
CA ALA A 43 5.36 -6.94 -7.42
C ALA A 43 6.49 -6.60 -8.41
N SER A 44 6.50 -5.37 -8.93
CA SER A 44 7.49 -4.90 -9.89
C SER A 44 8.90 -4.85 -9.32
N ILE A 45 9.07 -4.47 -8.04
CA ILE A 45 10.37 -4.43 -7.37
C ILE A 45 10.85 -5.80 -6.86
N GLY A 46 9.99 -6.83 -6.91
CA GLY A 46 10.38 -8.21 -6.63
C GLY A 46 9.99 -8.77 -5.26
N VAL A 47 8.90 -8.27 -4.67
CA VAL A 47 8.29 -8.90 -3.49
C VAL A 47 7.82 -10.30 -3.84
N TYR A 48 8.07 -11.27 -2.96
CA TYR A 48 7.69 -12.67 -3.20
C TYR A 48 6.40 -13.07 -2.48
N LYS A 49 6.18 -12.61 -1.23
CA LYS A 49 5.02 -12.97 -0.40
C LYS A 49 4.09 -11.76 -0.26
N LEU A 50 2.94 -11.80 -0.90
CA LEU A 50 2.00 -10.67 -0.94
C LEU A 50 0.58 -11.13 -0.59
N ARG A 51 0.02 -10.59 0.49
CA ARG A 51 -1.36 -10.82 0.92
C ARG A 51 -2.19 -9.59 0.58
N LEU A 52 -3.33 -9.80 -0.05
CA LEU A 52 -4.27 -8.75 -0.42
C LEU A 52 -5.59 -8.95 0.33
N ILE A 53 -6.04 -7.95 1.08
CA ILE A 53 -7.27 -8.04 1.88
C ILE A 53 -8.21 -6.91 1.46
N ASP A 54 -9.33 -7.26 0.85
CA ASP A 54 -10.40 -6.33 0.47
C ASP A 54 -11.69 -7.14 0.20
N PHE A 55 -12.84 -6.58 0.54
CA PHE A 55 -14.13 -7.25 0.36
C PHE A 55 -14.93 -6.71 -0.84
N ASP A 56 -14.43 -5.66 -1.50
CA ASP A 56 -15.15 -4.98 -2.57
C ASP A 56 -15.04 -5.71 -3.92
N ILE A 57 -15.99 -5.37 -4.78
CA ILE A 57 -16.03 -5.76 -6.18
C ILE A 57 -15.61 -4.56 -7.04
N VAL A 58 -14.96 -4.82 -8.17
CA VAL A 58 -14.60 -3.79 -9.14
C VAL A 58 -15.87 -3.26 -9.82
N ASP A 59 -16.09 -1.96 -9.76
CA ASP A 59 -17.13 -1.26 -10.49
C ASP A 59 -16.58 -0.35 -11.61
N MET A 60 -17.46 0.23 -12.41
CA MET A 60 -17.08 1.09 -13.54
C MET A 60 -16.22 2.29 -13.12
N THR A 61 -16.51 2.90 -11.96
CA THR A 61 -15.78 4.08 -11.46
C THR A 61 -14.36 3.74 -11.04
N ASN A 62 -14.09 2.48 -10.72
CA ASN A 62 -12.77 2.00 -10.32
C ASN A 62 -11.79 1.90 -11.52
N VAL A 63 -12.30 1.86 -12.75
CA VAL A 63 -11.45 1.81 -13.96
C VAL A 63 -10.59 3.07 -14.06
N THR A 64 -11.19 4.24 -13.87
CA THR A 64 -10.50 5.54 -14.03
C THR A 64 -9.75 5.98 -12.77
N THR A 65 -10.28 5.68 -11.59
CA THR A 65 -9.76 6.22 -10.32
C THR A 65 -8.80 5.28 -9.59
N GLN A 66 -8.90 3.97 -9.88
CA GLN A 66 -8.11 2.93 -9.21
C GLN A 66 -7.24 2.14 -10.20
N GLY A 67 -7.43 2.34 -11.51
CA GLY A 67 -6.65 1.70 -12.57
C GLY A 67 -7.00 0.23 -12.82
N TYR A 68 -8.18 -0.24 -12.40
CA TYR A 68 -8.70 -1.53 -12.82
C TYR A 68 -9.05 -1.52 -14.31
N THR A 69 -8.99 -2.68 -14.96
CA THR A 69 -9.38 -2.78 -16.36
C THR A 69 -10.89 -2.98 -16.52
N ALA A 70 -11.46 -2.58 -17.64
CA ALA A 70 -12.88 -2.83 -17.95
C ALA A 70 -13.23 -4.34 -17.88
N LYS A 71 -12.27 -5.23 -18.18
CA LYS A 71 -12.43 -6.68 -18.09
C LYS A 71 -12.54 -7.20 -16.65
N SER A 72 -12.15 -6.40 -15.67
CA SER A 72 -12.18 -6.74 -14.26
C SER A 72 -13.49 -6.35 -13.57
N ILE A 73 -14.38 -5.60 -14.24
CA ILE A 73 -15.67 -5.18 -13.67
C ILE A 73 -16.47 -6.44 -13.27
N GLY A 74 -17.00 -6.42 -12.04
CA GLY A 74 -17.73 -7.53 -11.44
C GLY A 74 -16.87 -8.57 -10.72
N LYS A 75 -15.53 -8.56 -10.89
CA LYS A 75 -14.62 -9.42 -10.11
C LYS A 75 -14.36 -8.84 -8.72
N GLN A 76 -14.02 -9.71 -7.75
CA GLN A 76 -13.45 -9.27 -6.48
C GLN A 76 -12.18 -8.45 -6.73
N LYS A 77 -12.01 -7.31 -6.05
CA LYS A 77 -10.83 -6.45 -6.22
C LYS A 77 -9.52 -7.18 -5.97
N VAL A 78 -9.48 -7.99 -4.92
CA VAL A 78 -8.29 -8.80 -4.58
C VAL A 78 -7.94 -9.81 -5.68
N SER A 79 -8.93 -10.45 -6.29
CA SER A 79 -8.71 -11.41 -7.39
C SER A 79 -8.21 -10.71 -8.65
N ALA A 80 -8.84 -9.59 -9.02
CA ALA A 80 -8.41 -8.81 -10.19
C ALA A 80 -6.99 -8.24 -10.00
N CYS A 81 -6.65 -7.78 -8.80
CA CYS A 81 -5.31 -7.30 -8.48
C CYS A 81 -4.28 -8.45 -8.49
N ALA A 82 -4.64 -9.63 -7.99
CA ALA A 82 -3.79 -10.82 -8.05
C ALA A 82 -3.50 -11.26 -9.49
N ASP A 83 -4.50 -11.25 -10.38
CA ASP A 83 -4.32 -11.53 -11.82
C ASP A 83 -3.28 -10.58 -12.43
N ASP A 84 -3.36 -9.28 -12.12
CA ASP A 84 -2.43 -8.27 -12.62
C ASP A 84 -1.01 -8.48 -12.06
N ILE A 85 -0.87 -8.80 -10.78
CA ILE A 85 0.41 -9.11 -10.12
C ILE A 85 1.08 -10.33 -10.75
N LEU A 86 0.33 -11.41 -10.95
CA LEU A 86 0.82 -12.64 -11.58
C LEU A 86 1.19 -12.42 -13.05
N SER A 87 0.62 -11.41 -13.70
CA SER A 87 1.01 -10.99 -15.05
C SER A 87 2.37 -10.25 -15.05
N ILE A 88 2.76 -9.62 -13.93
CA ILE A 88 4.10 -9.03 -13.74
C ILE A 88 5.12 -10.12 -13.46
N ASP A 89 4.80 -11.02 -12.52
CA ASP A 89 5.66 -12.13 -12.13
C ASP A 89 4.83 -13.30 -11.60
N ALA A 90 4.76 -14.38 -12.38
CA ALA A 90 3.99 -15.58 -12.04
C ALA A 90 4.58 -16.37 -10.83
N SER A 91 5.79 -16.03 -10.38
CA SER A 91 6.42 -16.69 -9.23
C SER A 91 6.02 -16.09 -7.87
N ILE A 92 5.32 -14.96 -7.86
CA ILE A 92 4.89 -14.31 -6.60
C ILE A 92 3.81 -15.17 -5.91
N ASP A 93 4.02 -15.46 -4.61
CA ASP A 93 3.00 -16.07 -3.75
C ASP A 93 1.99 -14.99 -3.34
N VAL A 94 0.93 -14.85 -4.15
CA VAL A 94 -0.17 -13.89 -3.91
C VAL A 94 -1.32 -14.60 -3.22
N GLN A 95 -1.74 -14.06 -2.06
CA GLN A 95 -2.87 -14.57 -1.29
C GLN A 95 -4.03 -13.56 -1.32
N PRO A 96 -5.00 -13.67 -2.24
CA PRO A 96 -6.18 -12.81 -2.27
C PRO A 96 -7.20 -13.26 -1.22
N ILE A 97 -7.60 -12.35 -0.33
CA ILE A 97 -8.56 -12.56 0.75
C ILE A 97 -9.73 -11.60 0.54
N ALA A 98 -10.83 -12.12 -0.02
CA ALA A 98 -12.05 -11.38 -0.31
C ALA A 98 -12.93 -11.24 0.95
N ASP A 99 -12.41 -10.60 2.00
CA ASP A 99 -13.11 -10.35 3.27
C ASP A 99 -12.59 -9.04 3.89
N ARG A 100 -13.27 -8.61 4.96
CA ARG A 100 -12.77 -7.55 5.84
C ARG A 100 -11.55 -8.06 6.61
N PHE A 101 -10.62 -7.15 6.89
CA PHE A 101 -9.50 -7.48 7.76
C PHE A 101 -9.97 -8.01 9.12
N ARG A 102 -9.41 -9.11 9.57
CA ARG A 102 -9.66 -9.73 10.88
C ARG A 102 -8.38 -9.71 11.73
N PRO A 103 -8.46 -9.50 13.06
CA PRO A 103 -7.28 -9.45 13.93
C PRO A 103 -6.34 -10.66 13.84
N ILE A 104 -6.87 -11.84 13.49
CA ILE A 104 -6.08 -13.06 13.27
C ILE A 104 -5.17 -12.98 12.04
N GLN A 105 -5.42 -12.04 11.14
CA GLN A 105 -4.61 -11.81 9.93
C GLN A 105 -3.40 -10.89 10.20
N ALA A 106 -3.35 -10.26 11.37
CA ALA A 106 -2.18 -9.48 11.79
C ALA A 106 -0.98 -10.42 11.99
N ALA A 107 0.13 -10.11 11.34
CA ALA A 107 1.31 -10.96 11.28
C ALA A 107 2.57 -10.12 11.23
N HIS A 108 3.73 -10.76 11.44
CA HIS A 108 5.05 -10.18 11.17
C HIS A 108 5.19 -9.77 9.70
N GLY A 109 6.12 -8.87 9.45
CA GLY A 109 6.38 -8.27 8.14
C GLY A 109 5.76 -6.88 8.01
N VAL A 110 5.50 -6.47 6.79
CA VAL A 110 5.01 -5.12 6.48
C VAL A 110 3.49 -5.13 6.33
N THR A 111 2.81 -4.31 7.14
CA THR A 111 1.36 -4.08 6.99
C THR A 111 1.12 -2.71 6.34
N ILE A 112 0.43 -2.72 5.22
CA ILE A 112 0.14 -1.57 4.37
C ILE A 112 -1.36 -1.29 4.43
N CYS A 113 -1.74 -0.17 5.05
CA CYS A 113 -3.13 0.22 5.25
C CYS A 113 -3.55 1.28 4.22
N CYS A 114 -4.51 0.91 3.36
CA CYS A 114 -5.04 1.77 2.30
C CYS A 114 -6.56 1.83 2.32
N VAL A 115 -7.18 1.62 3.49
CA VAL A 115 -8.64 1.70 3.64
C VAL A 115 -9.12 3.16 3.69
N ASP A 116 -10.38 3.40 3.40
CA ASP A 116 -10.96 4.75 3.31
C ASP A 116 -11.39 5.34 4.67
N LYS A 117 -11.87 4.49 5.59
CA LYS A 117 -12.47 4.94 6.86
C LYS A 117 -11.43 5.03 7.97
N ILE A 118 -11.41 6.16 8.68
CA ILE A 118 -10.50 6.37 9.82
C ILE A 118 -10.77 5.36 10.95
N SER A 119 -12.03 5.01 11.19
CA SER A 119 -12.40 3.97 12.16
C SER A 119 -11.86 2.59 11.82
N ALA A 120 -11.86 2.23 10.52
CA ALA A 120 -11.25 0.98 10.05
C ALA A 120 -9.73 0.99 10.24
N ARG A 121 -9.04 2.10 9.91
CA ARG A 121 -7.60 2.29 10.15
C ARG A 121 -7.26 2.07 11.63
N ALA A 122 -8.00 2.72 12.52
CA ALA A 122 -7.81 2.58 13.96
C ALA A 122 -8.01 1.13 14.46
N ALA A 123 -8.98 0.41 13.89
CA ALA A 123 -9.23 -0.99 14.26
C ALA A 123 -8.11 -1.92 13.75
N ILE A 124 -7.63 -1.72 12.52
CA ILE A 124 -6.54 -2.49 11.93
C ILE A 124 -5.24 -2.21 12.70
N TRP A 125 -4.93 -0.93 12.96
CA TRP A 125 -3.76 -0.54 13.74
C TRP A 125 -3.71 -1.23 15.10
N ARG A 126 -4.81 -1.19 15.87
CA ARG A 126 -4.89 -1.86 17.18
C ARG A 126 -4.61 -3.36 17.11
N ALA A 127 -4.95 -4.00 15.99
CA ALA A 127 -4.68 -5.42 15.82
C ALA A 127 -3.22 -5.70 15.39
N CYS A 128 -2.61 -4.79 14.64
CA CYS A 128 -1.26 -4.94 14.06
C CYS A 128 -0.15 -4.37 14.94
N LYS A 129 -0.45 -3.36 15.78
CA LYS A 129 0.52 -2.76 16.70
C LYS A 129 1.23 -3.82 17.55
N GLY A 130 2.55 -3.85 17.50
CA GLY A 130 3.39 -4.83 18.19
C GLY A 130 3.40 -6.24 17.57
N LYS A 131 2.79 -6.43 16.40
CA LYS A 131 2.85 -7.69 15.63
C LYS A 131 3.49 -7.53 14.27
N CYS A 132 3.21 -6.43 13.55
CA CYS A 132 3.93 -6.12 12.31
C CYS A 132 5.26 -5.45 12.63
N ASP A 133 6.23 -5.65 11.74
CA ASP A 133 7.58 -5.09 11.86
C ASP A 133 7.62 -3.66 11.32
N LEU A 134 6.79 -3.37 10.31
CA LEU A 134 6.55 -2.06 9.76
C LEU A 134 5.07 -1.86 9.50
N TRP A 135 4.53 -0.73 9.97
CA TRP A 135 3.23 -0.22 9.60
C TRP A 135 3.37 0.94 8.64
N ILE A 136 2.61 0.96 7.56
CA ILE A 136 2.57 2.09 6.64
C ILE A 136 1.12 2.37 6.22
N ASP A 137 0.70 3.62 6.32
CA ASP A 137 -0.68 4.07 6.07
C ASP A 137 -0.69 5.16 5.00
N GLY A 138 -1.33 4.88 3.87
CA GLY A 138 -1.54 5.83 2.79
C GLY A 138 -2.92 6.49 2.86
N ARG A 139 -2.94 7.81 2.91
CA ARG A 139 -4.17 8.62 2.90
C ARG A 139 -4.14 9.60 1.73
N MET A 140 -5.31 9.87 1.18
CA MET A 140 -5.45 10.76 0.04
C MET A 140 -6.81 11.46 0.10
N LEU A 141 -6.80 12.77 -0.16
CA LEU A 141 -8.02 13.56 -0.34
C LEU A 141 -7.79 14.55 -1.48
N GLY A 142 -8.46 14.33 -2.62
CA GLY A 142 -8.16 15.08 -3.84
C GLY A 142 -6.71 14.92 -4.27
N GLU A 143 -5.95 16.01 -4.26
CA GLU A 143 -4.53 16.06 -4.62
C GLU A 143 -3.61 16.22 -3.41
N VAL A 144 -4.11 15.98 -2.20
CA VAL A 144 -3.31 15.94 -0.98
C VAL A 144 -3.08 14.49 -0.57
N ILE A 145 -1.81 14.13 -0.40
CA ILE A 145 -1.34 12.82 0.03
C ILE A 145 -0.79 12.94 1.44
N ARG A 146 -1.02 11.94 2.28
CA ARG A 146 -0.31 11.76 3.55
C ARG A 146 0.12 10.30 3.68
N VAL A 147 1.40 10.08 3.90
CA VAL A 147 1.99 8.77 4.17
C VAL A 147 2.52 8.77 5.59
N LEU A 148 2.04 7.84 6.39
CA LEU A 148 2.42 7.68 7.79
C LEU A 148 3.12 6.34 7.96
N VAL A 149 4.26 6.34 8.65
CA VAL A 149 5.08 5.15 8.86
C VAL A 149 5.37 4.96 10.34
N ALA A 150 5.26 3.72 10.82
CA ALA A 150 5.52 3.41 12.23
C ALA A 150 6.21 2.05 12.37
N ASP A 151 7.39 2.04 12.99
CA ASP A 151 8.22 0.87 13.26
C ASP A 151 8.74 0.81 14.71
N THR A 152 8.73 1.95 15.40
CA THR A 152 9.26 2.13 16.75
C THR A 152 8.27 2.80 17.69
N CYS A 153 8.49 2.76 19.00
CA CYS A 153 7.60 3.39 19.98
C CYS A 153 7.32 4.87 19.70
N PRO A 154 8.31 5.74 19.38
CA PRO A 154 8.02 7.13 19.04
C PRO A 154 7.10 7.30 17.84
N SER A 155 7.36 6.57 16.74
CA SER A 155 6.52 6.62 15.53
C SER A 155 5.13 6.01 15.76
N HIS A 156 5.00 5.02 16.66
CA HIS A 156 3.69 4.50 17.07
C HIS A 156 2.85 5.58 17.75
N SER A 157 3.42 6.34 18.68
CA SER A 157 2.72 7.42 19.39
C SER A 157 2.33 8.56 18.44
N HIS A 158 3.23 8.89 17.49
CA HIS A 158 2.93 9.87 16.46
C HIS A 158 1.76 9.39 15.59
N TYR A 159 1.79 8.14 15.08
CA TYR A 159 0.71 7.58 14.28
C TYR A 159 -0.64 7.63 15.02
N GLU A 160 -0.66 7.23 16.30
CA GLU A 160 -1.88 7.26 17.12
C GLU A 160 -2.46 8.67 17.28
N SER A 161 -1.62 9.70 17.37
CA SER A 161 -2.07 11.09 17.43
C SER A 161 -2.74 11.58 16.13
N THR A 162 -2.51 10.88 15.01
CA THR A 162 -3.13 11.19 13.71
C THR A 162 -4.49 10.52 13.50
N LEU A 163 -4.92 9.68 14.44
CA LEU A 163 -6.23 9.04 14.43
C LEU A 163 -7.23 9.95 15.15
N PHE A 164 -8.38 10.17 14.55
CA PHE A 164 -9.46 11.01 15.04
C PHE A 164 -10.81 10.28 14.96
N ALA A 165 -11.85 10.80 15.62
CA ALA A 165 -13.15 10.18 15.60
C ALA A 165 -13.77 10.22 14.19
N GLN A 166 -14.48 9.16 13.80
CA GLN A 166 -15.14 9.11 12.48
C GLN A 166 -16.13 10.28 12.26
N SER A 167 -16.71 10.83 13.33
CA SER A 167 -17.58 12.01 13.29
C SER A 167 -16.87 13.30 12.90
N GLU A 168 -15.54 13.36 13.09
CA GLU A 168 -14.68 14.50 12.72
C GLU A 168 -14.15 14.38 11.28
N ALA A 169 -14.38 13.23 10.64
CA ALA A 169 -13.99 13.04 9.26
C ALA A 169 -14.85 13.92 8.33
N HIS A 170 -14.19 14.68 7.45
CA HIS A 170 -14.88 15.48 6.46
C HIS A 170 -15.80 14.61 5.58
N SER A 171 -17.11 14.81 5.72
CA SER A 171 -18.15 14.20 4.86
C SER A 171 -18.31 14.99 3.57
N GLY A 172 -17.26 15.12 2.79
CA GLY A 172 -17.38 15.68 1.43
C GLY A 172 -17.94 14.61 0.47
N SER A 173 -18.65 15.03 -0.59
CA SER A 173 -19.19 14.11 -1.60
C SER A 173 -18.11 13.18 -2.17
N CYS A 174 -18.38 11.89 -2.17
CA CYS A 174 -17.41 10.84 -2.55
C CYS A 174 -16.94 10.86 -4.01
N THR A 175 -17.53 11.70 -4.85
CA THR A 175 -17.42 11.63 -6.31
C THR A 175 -16.20 12.32 -6.92
N SER A 176 -15.41 13.10 -6.14
CA SER A 176 -14.26 13.86 -6.70
C SER A 176 -12.99 13.73 -5.88
N LYS A 177 -12.74 12.58 -5.23
CA LYS A 177 -11.73 12.49 -4.16
C LYS A 177 -10.48 11.73 -4.48
N SER A 178 -10.38 11.10 -5.63
CA SER A 178 -9.18 10.36 -6.01
C SER A 178 -8.93 10.40 -7.51
N THR A 179 -7.67 10.52 -7.86
CA THR A 179 -7.20 10.36 -9.23
C THR A 179 -6.13 9.28 -9.25
N ILE A 180 -6.00 8.61 -10.38
CA ILE A 180 -5.00 7.56 -10.54
C ILE A 180 -3.58 8.09 -10.34
N TYR A 181 -3.27 9.31 -10.77
CA TYR A 181 -1.94 9.88 -10.61
C TYR A 181 -1.63 10.19 -9.15
N THR A 182 -2.57 10.76 -8.37
CA THR A 182 -2.37 10.98 -6.93
C THR A 182 -2.14 9.67 -6.19
N ALA A 183 -2.93 8.64 -6.53
CA ALA A 183 -2.78 7.30 -5.95
C ALA A 183 -1.42 6.66 -6.30
N SER A 184 -0.94 6.84 -7.53
CA SER A 184 0.36 6.31 -7.98
C SER A 184 1.54 7.00 -7.28
N ILE A 185 1.45 8.31 -7.05
CA ILE A 185 2.46 9.07 -6.30
C ILE A 185 2.46 8.65 -4.83
N ALA A 186 1.28 8.52 -4.20
CA ALA A 186 1.17 8.00 -2.83
C ALA A 186 1.80 6.62 -2.70
N ALA A 187 1.51 5.72 -3.64
CA ALA A 187 2.09 4.37 -3.68
C ALA A 187 3.62 4.40 -3.85
N GLY A 188 4.14 5.31 -4.68
CA GLY A 188 5.58 5.52 -4.86
C GLY A 188 6.26 5.96 -3.57
N LEU A 189 5.68 6.92 -2.86
CA LEU A 189 6.18 7.38 -1.56
C LEU A 189 6.16 6.23 -0.52
N MET A 190 5.08 5.46 -0.46
CA MET A 190 4.98 4.30 0.45
C MET A 190 6.02 3.23 0.11
N THR A 191 6.15 2.87 -1.16
CA THR A 191 7.15 1.88 -1.63
C THR A 191 8.58 2.35 -1.36
N HIS A 192 8.85 3.65 -1.50
CA HIS A 192 10.13 4.26 -1.15
C HIS A 192 10.43 4.12 0.35
N GLN A 193 9.48 4.42 1.24
CA GLN A 193 9.67 4.26 2.69
C GLN A 193 9.90 2.79 3.07
N ILE A 194 9.18 1.85 2.45
CA ILE A 194 9.42 0.41 2.61
C ILE A 194 10.86 0.05 2.18
N SER A 195 11.33 0.54 1.04
CA SER A 195 12.69 0.31 0.57
C SER A 195 13.74 0.87 1.52
N ARG A 196 13.53 2.09 2.06
CA ARG A 196 14.42 2.69 3.08
C ARG A 196 14.50 1.81 4.33
N TRP A 197 13.35 1.39 4.85
CA TRP A 197 13.26 0.51 6.02
C TRP A 197 14.00 -0.81 5.80
N LEU A 198 13.76 -1.49 4.68
CA LEU A 198 14.46 -2.74 4.32
C LEU A 198 15.99 -2.55 4.22
N ARG A 199 16.44 -1.38 3.82
CA ARG A 199 17.86 -1.03 3.74
C ARG A 199 18.47 -0.61 5.08
N GLY A 200 17.65 -0.49 6.14
CA GLY A 200 18.08 0.04 7.45
C GLY A 200 18.39 1.54 7.42
N LEU A 201 17.82 2.26 6.47
CA LEU A 201 17.93 3.73 6.39
C LEU A 201 16.84 4.38 7.25
N PRO A 202 17.06 5.62 7.74
CA PRO A 202 16.02 6.37 8.43
C PRO A 202 14.76 6.47 7.58
N ILE A 203 13.60 6.30 8.20
CA ILE A 203 12.28 6.47 7.59
C ILE A 203 11.67 7.78 8.08
N ASP A 204 10.78 8.34 7.25
CA ASP A 204 10.04 9.54 7.62
C ASP A 204 8.70 9.11 8.23
N ALA A 205 8.43 9.52 9.48
CA ALA A 205 7.24 9.09 10.20
C ALA A 205 5.93 9.66 9.62
N ASP A 206 6.00 10.82 8.99
CA ASP A 206 4.85 11.52 8.41
C ASP A 206 5.28 12.37 7.22
N ILE A 207 4.75 12.06 6.06
CA ILE A 207 4.98 12.80 4.82
C ILE A 207 3.64 13.34 4.34
N MET A 208 3.53 14.64 4.19
CA MET A 208 2.40 15.28 3.54
C MET A 208 2.85 15.91 2.23
N PHE A 209 2.15 15.60 1.14
CA PHE A 209 2.40 16.16 -0.17
C PHE A 209 1.13 16.76 -0.75
N ASN A 210 1.13 18.08 -0.94
CA ASN A 210 0.09 18.82 -1.66
C ASN A 210 0.53 18.99 -3.11
N LEU A 211 -0.05 18.23 -4.02
CA LEU A 211 0.32 18.26 -5.44
C LEU A 211 -0.05 19.58 -6.09
N LEU A 212 -1.17 20.18 -5.70
CA LEU A 212 -1.62 21.45 -6.28
C LEU A 212 -0.67 22.60 -5.96
N ALA A 213 -0.12 22.62 -4.73
CA ALA A 213 0.86 23.62 -4.31
C ALA A 213 2.32 23.21 -4.63
N SER A 214 2.55 21.95 -5.05
CA SER A 214 3.90 21.35 -5.18
C SER A 214 4.72 21.43 -3.89
N GLU A 215 4.05 21.30 -2.75
CA GLU A 215 4.67 21.38 -1.43
C GLU A 215 4.74 20.01 -0.77
N ILE A 216 5.91 19.67 -0.24
CA ILE A 216 6.14 18.47 0.57
C ILE A 216 6.60 18.86 1.97
N VAL A 217 5.96 18.29 2.99
CA VAL A 217 6.34 18.44 4.39
C VAL A 217 6.67 17.07 4.95
N VAL A 218 7.79 16.97 5.65
CA VAL A 218 8.30 15.73 6.27
C VAL A 218 8.54 15.98 7.75
N VAL A 219 8.06 15.06 8.61
CA VAL A 219 8.19 15.09 10.07
C VAL A 219 8.81 13.78 10.56
#